data_2e47da8b119d8facf099f04d8189d639
#
_entry.id   2e47da8b119d8facf099f04d8189d639
#
_cell.length_a   1.000
_cell.length_b   1.000
_cell.length_c   1.000
_cell.angle_alpha   90.00
_cell.angle_beta   90.00
_cell.angle_gamma   90.00
#
_symmetry.space_group_name_H-M   'P 1'
#
loop_
_entity.id
_entity.type
_entity.pdbx_description
1 polymer ?
#
loop_
_entity_poly.entity_id
_entity_poly.type
_entity_poly.pdbx_seq_one_letter_code
_entity_poly.pdbx_strand_id
1 'polypeptide(L)'
;MSVRPKTFDRGNIYLSGGMQFAKNLGAGWRLDTAARLKEMKYFPLDITDLDIAYNNNHGKPILPNPGDGSEKYKANMRKHFIDTDLRLIRENSDALIVFYDESARRGAGTVSEAQYAFNLNIPIFLVANYDTEEEFYGDISGWLIALSTKHFINFESLYEYLNGLPTGILKKDIYGNHGVDGEYLCHLSGEVFKKKKSKFVSQIHPLYSQKSVGIVHDIYENHKDRYDFFMEYLTKETGAPFKND
;
A
#
# COMPACT_ATOMS: atom_id res chain seq x y z
N MET A 1 -3.63 -14.05 -10.46
CA MET A 1 -3.92 -12.75 -11.13
C MET A 1 -5.14 -12.14 -10.48
N SER A 2 -4.99 -11.00 -9.81
CA SER A 2 -6.13 -10.26 -9.25
C SER A 2 -7.01 -9.75 -10.39
N VAL A 3 -8.26 -10.23 -10.47
CA VAL A 3 -9.23 -9.71 -11.45
C VAL A 3 -9.81 -8.42 -10.88
N ARG A 4 -9.52 -7.30 -11.53
CA ARG A 4 -9.99 -5.97 -11.13
C ARG A 4 -11.31 -5.63 -11.80
N PRO A 5 -12.18 -4.86 -11.14
CA PRO A 5 -13.30 -4.26 -11.83
C PRO A 5 -12.83 -3.43 -13.03
N LYS A 6 -13.51 -3.53 -14.16
CA LYS A 6 -13.19 -2.72 -15.35
C LYS A 6 -13.24 -1.21 -15.10
N THR A 7 -13.96 -0.80 -14.06
CA THR A 7 -14.09 0.61 -13.64
C THR A 7 -12.83 1.19 -13.03
N PHE A 8 -11.91 0.34 -12.52
CA PHE A 8 -10.67 0.75 -11.87
C PHE A 8 -9.47 0.20 -12.64
N ASP A 9 -9.28 0.73 -13.85
CA ASP A 9 -8.30 0.20 -14.81
C ASP A 9 -6.87 0.71 -14.56
N ARG A 10 -6.67 1.69 -13.66
CA ARG A 10 -5.36 2.29 -13.40
C ARG A 10 -4.54 1.57 -12.34
N GLY A 11 -5.16 0.82 -11.43
CA GLY A 11 -4.47 0.01 -10.41
C GLY A 11 -5.09 0.11 -9.02
N ASN A 12 -4.62 -0.74 -8.11
CA ASN A 12 -5.01 -0.74 -6.71
C ASN A 12 -3.95 -0.04 -5.88
N ILE A 13 -4.35 0.91 -5.03
CA ILE A 13 -3.43 1.69 -4.20
C ILE A 13 -3.77 1.47 -2.72
N TYR A 14 -2.82 0.91 -1.96
CA TYR A 14 -2.95 0.75 -0.52
C TYR A 14 -2.66 2.06 0.21
N LEU A 15 -3.53 2.40 1.17
CA LEU A 15 -3.45 3.64 1.95
C LEU A 15 -2.78 3.38 3.30
N SER A 16 -1.46 3.54 3.34
CA SER A 16 -0.63 3.39 4.54
C SER A 16 -0.52 4.70 5.30
N GLY A 17 -0.65 4.66 6.61
CA GLY A 17 -0.52 5.84 7.49
C GLY A 17 -0.87 5.54 8.93
N GLY A 18 -0.60 6.47 9.82
CA GLY A 18 -0.86 6.29 11.25
C GLY A 18 -2.32 6.00 11.56
N MET A 19 -2.54 4.99 12.41
CA MET A 19 -3.87 4.62 12.93
C MET A 19 -3.94 4.74 14.45
N GLN A 20 -3.06 4.06 15.16
CA GLN A 20 -3.12 3.90 16.62
C GLN A 20 -3.13 5.22 17.39
N PHE A 21 -2.41 6.23 16.90
CA PHE A 21 -2.28 7.54 17.54
C PHE A 21 -3.03 8.65 16.80
N ALA A 22 -3.73 8.30 15.73
CA ALA A 22 -4.49 9.25 14.93
C ALA A 22 -5.92 9.41 15.45
N LYS A 23 -6.47 10.62 15.30
CA LYS A 23 -7.89 10.85 15.52
C LYS A 23 -8.72 9.99 14.55
N ASN A 24 -9.75 9.33 15.07
CA ASN A 24 -10.62 8.43 14.29
C ASN A 24 -9.81 7.38 13.48
N LEU A 25 -8.73 6.86 14.05
CA LEU A 25 -7.87 5.85 13.40
C LEU A 25 -7.29 6.32 12.04
N GLY A 26 -7.19 7.64 11.83
CA GLY A 26 -6.73 8.22 10.57
C GLY A 26 -7.73 8.09 9.42
N ALA A 27 -9.01 7.86 9.69
CA ALA A 27 -10.03 7.68 8.66
C ALA A 27 -10.23 8.92 7.77
N GLY A 28 -10.05 10.14 8.30
CA GLY A 28 -10.35 11.37 7.58
C GLY A 28 -9.60 11.48 6.26
N TRP A 29 -8.28 11.49 6.32
CA TRP A 29 -7.45 11.60 5.11
C TRP A 29 -7.64 10.42 4.14
N ARG A 30 -7.92 9.22 4.68
CA ARG A 30 -8.15 8.03 3.84
C ARG A 30 -9.44 8.15 3.05
N LEU A 31 -10.52 8.62 3.66
CA LEU A 31 -11.80 8.85 2.98
C LEU A 31 -11.66 9.86 1.84
N ASP A 32 -11.00 10.99 2.10
CA ASP A 32 -10.76 12.02 1.10
C ASP A 32 -9.90 11.48 -0.05
N THR A 33 -8.81 10.80 0.29
CA THR A 33 -7.92 10.19 -0.70
C THR A 33 -8.61 9.09 -1.49
N ALA A 34 -9.41 8.24 -0.84
CA ALA A 34 -10.16 7.19 -1.51
C ALA A 34 -11.17 7.75 -2.51
N ALA A 35 -11.86 8.86 -2.18
CA ALA A 35 -12.76 9.53 -3.10
C ALA A 35 -12.01 10.04 -4.34
N ARG A 36 -10.89 10.75 -4.15
CA ARG A 36 -10.07 11.28 -5.25
C ARG A 36 -9.47 10.17 -6.13
N LEU A 37 -9.01 9.06 -5.54
CA LEU A 37 -8.49 7.91 -6.28
C LEU A 37 -9.57 7.27 -7.16
N LYS A 38 -10.80 7.11 -6.64
CA LYS A 38 -11.93 6.57 -7.41
C LYS A 38 -12.28 7.45 -8.61
N GLU A 39 -12.27 8.78 -8.46
CA GLU A 39 -12.46 9.72 -9.56
C GLU A 39 -11.39 9.52 -10.67
N MET A 40 -10.16 9.26 -10.28
CA MET A 40 -9.03 8.98 -11.18
C MET A 40 -9.00 7.52 -11.67
N LYS A 41 -9.99 6.68 -11.35
CA LYS A 41 -10.08 5.26 -11.71
C LYS A 41 -9.01 4.36 -11.10
N TYR A 42 -8.45 4.75 -9.95
CA TYR A 42 -7.69 3.86 -9.08
C TYR A 42 -8.61 3.23 -8.04
N PHE A 43 -8.32 2.00 -7.64
CA PHE A 43 -9.02 1.36 -6.54
C PHE A 43 -8.28 1.59 -5.22
N PRO A 44 -8.85 2.31 -4.25
CA PRO A 44 -8.23 2.49 -2.95
C PRO A 44 -8.42 1.22 -2.10
N LEU A 45 -7.31 0.71 -1.56
CA LEU A 45 -7.33 -0.30 -0.50
C LEU A 45 -7.20 0.45 0.84
N ASP A 46 -8.35 0.85 1.38
CA ASP A 46 -8.45 1.56 2.66
C ASP A 46 -8.62 0.55 3.80
N ILE A 47 -7.54 0.32 4.54
CA ILE A 47 -7.54 -0.63 5.65
C ILE A 47 -8.48 -0.21 6.77
N THR A 48 -8.71 1.10 6.96
CA THR A 48 -9.62 1.60 8.00
C THR A 48 -11.07 1.27 7.68
N ASP A 49 -11.47 1.42 6.41
CA ASP A 49 -12.81 1.08 5.94
C ASP A 49 -13.04 -0.44 6.06
N LEU A 50 -12.06 -1.23 5.65
CA LEU A 50 -12.09 -2.69 5.78
C LEU A 50 -12.19 -3.15 7.25
N ASP A 51 -11.46 -2.51 8.17
CA ASP A 51 -11.52 -2.81 9.59
C ASP A 51 -12.87 -2.42 10.22
N ILE A 52 -13.41 -1.28 9.82
CA ILE A 52 -14.76 -0.86 10.26
C ILE A 52 -15.81 -1.88 9.79
N ALA A 53 -15.73 -2.31 8.53
CA ALA A 53 -16.64 -3.31 7.99
C ALA A 53 -16.52 -4.66 8.74
N TYR A 54 -15.29 -5.10 9.00
CA TYR A 54 -15.03 -6.32 9.76
C TYR A 54 -15.58 -6.22 11.19
N ASN A 55 -15.31 -5.12 11.89
CA ASN A 55 -15.79 -4.88 13.27
C ASN A 55 -17.30 -4.87 13.35
N ASN A 56 -17.97 -4.20 12.41
CA ASN A 56 -19.43 -4.14 12.36
C ASN A 56 -20.05 -5.54 12.15
N ASN A 57 -19.39 -6.38 11.35
CA ASN A 57 -19.88 -7.74 11.08
C ASN A 57 -19.63 -8.71 12.23
N HIS A 58 -18.58 -8.52 13.03
CA HIS A 58 -18.20 -9.43 14.11
C HIS A 58 -18.50 -8.91 15.53
N GLY A 59 -19.00 -7.68 15.66
CA GLY A 59 -19.44 -7.08 16.92
C GLY A 59 -18.32 -6.80 17.95
N LYS A 60 -17.05 -6.77 17.52
CA LYS A 60 -15.91 -6.54 18.42
C LYS A 60 -14.88 -5.64 17.75
N PRO A 61 -14.40 -4.59 18.43
CA PRO A 61 -13.26 -3.82 17.93
C PRO A 61 -12.00 -4.70 17.90
N ILE A 62 -11.31 -4.72 16.77
CA ILE A 62 -10.08 -5.52 16.60
C ILE A 62 -8.89 -4.83 17.25
N LEU A 63 -8.91 -3.49 17.34
CA LEU A 63 -7.80 -2.75 17.93
C LEU A 63 -7.63 -3.18 19.39
N PRO A 64 -6.54 -3.89 19.68
CA PRO A 64 -6.26 -4.27 21.05
C PRO A 64 -5.98 -3.01 21.87
N ASN A 65 -6.36 -3.04 23.13
CA ASN A 65 -6.04 -1.97 24.06
C ASN A 65 -4.53 -1.73 24.05
N PRO A 66 -4.03 -0.55 23.64
CA PRO A 66 -2.60 -0.33 23.62
C PRO A 66 -2.05 -0.46 25.03
N GLY A 67 -1.15 -1.41 25.24
CA GLY A 67 -0.35 -1.43 26.44
C GLY A 67 -0.42 -2.66 27.33
N ASP A 68 -1.18 -3.70 27.01
CA ASP A 68 -1.15 -4.87 27.90
C ASP A 68 0.07 -5.79 27.67
N GLY A 69 0.78 -5.65 26.53
CA GLY A 69 2.02 -6.38 26.22
C GLY A 69 1.91 -7.91 26.32
N SER A 70 0.71 -8.44 26.56
CA SER A 70 0.47 -9.87 26.76
C SER A 70 0.75 -10.67 25.50
N GLU A 71 0.98 -11.98 25.64
CA GLU A 71 1.13 -12.88 24.50
C GLU A 71 -0.15 -12.90 23.62
N LYS A 72 -1.31 -12.74 24.24
CA LYS A 72 -2.58 -12.62 23.52
C LYS A 72 -2.62 -11.34 22.69
N TYR A 73 -2.16 -10.19 23.22
CA TYR A 73 -2.04 -8.94 22.49
C TYR A 73 -1.09 -9.11 21.30
N LYS A 74 0.10 -9.65 21.51
CA LYS A 74 1.09 -9.89 20.44
C LYS A 74 0.54 -10.81 19.37
N ALA A 75 -0.15 -11.90 19.75
CA ALA A 75 -0.77 -12.82 18.81
C ALA A 75 -1.84 -12.13 17.96
N ASN A 76 -2.70 -11.29 18.58
CA ASN A 76 -3.72 -10.54 17.86
C ASN A 76 -3.09 -9.52 16.90
N MET A 77 -2.04 -8.79 17.32
CA MET A 77 -1.33 -7.86 16.46
C MET A 77 -0.72 -8.56 15.25
N ARG A 78 -0.07 -9.70 15.45
CA ARG A 78 0.47 -10.49 14.33
C ARG A 78 -0.63 -10.98 13.40
N LYS A 79 -1.65 -11.61 13.95
CA LYS A 79 -2.73 -12.23 13.20
C LYS A 79 -3.56 -11.23 12.39
N HIS A 80 -4.02 -10.16 13.04
CA HIS A 80 -5.07 -9.30 12.47
C HIS A 80 -4.52 -8.05 11.78
N PHE A 81 -3.28 -7.65 12.09
CA PHE A 81 -2.69 -6.46 11.48
C PHE A 81 -1.50 -6.82 10.60
N ILE A 82 -0.41 -7.31 11.21
CA ILE A 82 0.82 -7.52 10.45
C ILE A 82 0.59 -8.47 9.27
N ASP A 83 0.05 -9.66 9.53
CA ASP A 83 -0.12 -10.67 8.48
C ASP A 83 -1.12 -10.23 7.41
N THR A 84 -2.27 -9.67 7.81
CA THR A 84 -3.31 -9.27 6.87
C THR A 84 -2.90 -8.06 6.04
N ASP A 85 -2.32 -7.04 6.67
CA ASP A 85 -1.95 -5.80 6.00
C ASP A 85 -0.79 -6.05 5.02
N LEU A 86 0.24 -6.79 5.45
CA LEU A 86 1.33 -7.17 4.56
C LEU A 86 0.87 -8.08 3.42
N ARG A 87 -0.10 -8.94 3.66
CA ARG A 87 -0.69 -9.77 2.62
C ARG A 87 -1.48 -8.94 1.60
N LEU A 88 -2.28 -7.95 2.04
CA LEU A 88 -2.95 -7.00 1.14
C LEU A 88 -1.96 -6.24 0.28
N ILE A 89 -0.87 -5.76 0.87
CA ILE A 89 0.19 -5.08 0.14
C ILE A 89 0.77 -6.00 -0.93
N ARG A 90 1.15 -7.23 -0.57
CA ARG A 90 1.80 -8.16 -1.49
C ARG A 90 0.90 -8.61 -2.63
N GLU A 91 -0.33 -9.01 -2.31
CA GLU A 91 -1.18 -9.74 -3.24
C GLU A 91 -2.12 -8.82 -4.02
N ASN A 92 -2.50 -7.68 -3.44
CA ASN A 92 -3.56 -6.85 -4.00
C ASN A 92 -3.13 -5.43 -4.36
N SER A 93 -1.96 -4.95 -3.91
CA SER A 93 -1.54 -3.59 -4.17
C SER A 93 -0.63 -3.47 -5.38
N ASP A 94 -0.86 -2.46 -6.19
CA ASP A 94 0.02 -2.06 -7.30
C ASP A 94 0.92 -0.89 -6.91
N ALA A 95 0.52 -0.11 -5.90
CA ALA A 95 1.29 0.96 -5.30
C ALA A 95 0.84 1.21 -3.86
N LEU A 96 1.67 1.91 -3.08
CA LEU A 96 1.32 2.47 -1.77
C LEU A 96 1.28 3.99 -1.84
N ILE A 97 0.31 4.60 -1.17
CA ILE A 97 0.40 5.97 -0.67
C ILE A 97 0.75 5.87 0.81
N VAL A 98 1.85 6.50 1.19
CA VAL A 98 2.31 6.56 2.59
C VAL A 98 2.10 7.98 3.08
N PHE A 99 1.08 8.20 3.94
CA PHE A 99 0.88 9.47 4.60
C PHE A 99 1.65 9.49 5.92
N TYR A 100 2.66 10.36 5.98
CA TYR A 100 3.58 10.44 7.11
C TYR A 100 3.33 11.69 7.95
N ASP A 101 2.35 11.58 8.83
CA ASP A 101 2.00 12.57 9.84
C ASP A 101 2.59 12.22 11.23
N GLU A 102 2.27 13.02 12.23
CA GLU A 102 2.69 12.79 13.62
C GLU A 102 2.24 11.43 14.16
N SER A 103 1.08 10.94 13.74
CA SER A 103 0.60 9.60 14.13
C SER A 103 1.47 8.49 13.54
N ALA A 104 1.84 8.60 12.27
CA ALA A 104 2.72 7.65 11.59
C ALA A 104 4.14 7.64 12.19
N ARG A 105 4.65 8.81 12.63
CA ARG A 105 5.95 8.92 13.32
C ARG A 105 6.01 8.16 14.63
N ARG A 106 4.91 8.14 15.36
CA ARG A 106 4.81 7.47 16.67
C ARG A 106 4.64 5.96 16.55
N GLY A 107 4.20 5.48 15.39
CA GLY A 107 3.93 4.07 15.13
C GLY A 107 4.98 3.43 14.22
N ALA A 108 5.22 2.13 14.40
CA ALA A 108 6.13 1.38 13.54
C ALA A 108 5.46 0.83 12.26
N GLY A 109 4.12 0.73 12.23
CA GLY A 109 3.38 0.06 11.16
C GLY A 109 3.63 0.67 9.79
N THR A 110 3.44 1.97 9.66
CA THR A 110 3.60 2.69 8.38
C THR A 110 4.99 2.52 7.76
N VAL A 111 6.05 2.62 8.57
CA VAL A 111 7.43 2.43 8.09
C VAL A 111 7.69 0.97 7.72
N SER A 112 7.12 0.03 8.48
CA SER A 112 7.24 -1.41 8.18
C SER A 112 6.52 -1.78 6.89
N GLU A 113 5.34 -1.23 6.64
CA GLU A 113 4.60 -1.39 5.38
C GLU A 113 5.36 -0.83 4.18
N ALA A 114 5.94 0.38 4.33
CA ALA A 114 6.78 0.98 3.31
C ALA A 114 8.02 0.12 3.01
N GLN A 115 8.72 -0.36 4.05
CA GLN A 115 9.87 -1.27 3.87
C GLN A 115 9.48 -2.57 3.18
N TYR A 116 8.33 -3.13 3.54
CA TYR A 116 7.83 -4.36 2.92
C TYR A 116 7.49 -4.14 1.44
N ALA A 117 6.80 -3.06 1.12
CA ALA A 117 6.48 -2.68 -0.26
C ALA A 117 7.75 -2.46 -1.10
N PHE A 118 8.75 -1.77 -0.55
CA PHE A 118 10.06 -1.58 -1.20
C PHE A 118 10.72 -2.92 -1.55
N ASN A 119 10.71 -3.88 -0.62
CA ASN A 119 11.28 -5.21 -0.86
C ASN A 119 10.53 -6.00 -1.95
N LEU A 120 9.28 -5.67 -2.21
CA LEU A 120 8.45 -6.27 -3.25
C LEU A 120 8.47 -5.49 -4.58
N ASN A 121 9.28 -4.44 -4.70
CA ASN A 121 9.28 -3.51 -5.83
C ASN A 121 7.88 -2.91 -6.11
N ILE A 122 7.12 -2.61 -5.06
CA ILE A 122 5.85 -1.89 -5.16
C ILE A 122 6.16 -0.39 -5.07
N PRO A 123 5.73 0.45 -6.03
CA PRO A 123 5.94 1.90 -5.98
C PRO A 123 5.36 2.50 -4.70
N ILE A 124 6.13 3.39 -4.06
CA ILE A 124 5.77 4.06 -2.83
C ILE A 124 5.71 5.56 -3.08
N PHE A 125 4.53 6.13 -2.88
CA PHE A 125 4.26 7.56 -2.97
C PHE A 125 4.15 8.12 -1.56
N LEU A 126 5.24 8.72 -1.10
CA LEU A 126 5.33 9.34 0.23
C LEU A 126 4.71 10.72 0.18
N VAL A 127 3.75 11.00 1.04
CA VAL A 127 3.13 12.31 1.17
C VAL A 127 3.13 12.75 2.62
N ALA A 128 3.43 14.04 2.85
CA ALA A 128 3.29 14.71 4.13
C ALA A 128 2.92 16.17 3.88
N ASN A 129 2.26 16.81 4.85
CA ASN A 129 1.81 18.19 4.69
C ASN A 129 2.86 19.16 5.21
N TYR A 130 3.57 19.81 4.30
CA TYR A 130 4.55 20.86 4.55
C TYR A 130 4.33 22.03 3.58
N ASP A 131 4.74 23.21 3.98
CA ASP A 131 4.65 24.39 3.12
C ASP A 131 5.81 24.43 2.11
N THR A 132 6.96 23.86 2.46
CA THR A 132 8.17 23.87 1.64
C THR A 132 8.85 22.51 1.57
N GLU A 133 9.65 22.29 0.52
CA GLU A 133 10.52 21.11 0.41
C GLU A 133 11.61 21.09 1.49
N GLU A 134 12.11 22.26 1.90
CA GLU A 134 13.12 22.38 2.95
C GLU A 134 12.60 21.85 4.29
N GLU A 135 11.38 22.21 4.66
CA GLU A 135 10.71 21.66 5.86
C GLU A 135 10.49 20.16 5.74
N PHE A 136 10.02 19.70 4.57
CA PHE A 136 9.83 18.27 4.31
C PHE A 136 11.13 17.49 4.52
N TYR A 137 12.24 17.90 3.87
CA TYR A 137 13.53 17.21 4.00
C TYR A 137 14.18 17.38 5.39
N GLY A 138 13.88 18.47 6.11
CA GLY A 138 14.36 18.70 7.45
C GLY A 138 13.70 17.79 8.51
N ASP A 139 12.52 17.29 8.23
CA ASP A 139 11.68 16.61 9.23
C ASP A 139 11.40 15.11 8.88
N ILE A 140 11.38 14.76 7.61
CA ILE A 140 11.14 13.36 7.19
C ILE A 140 12.44 12.57 7.29
N SER A 141 12.34 11.35 7.84
CA SER A 141 13.47 10.43 7.90
C SER A 141 14.07 10.16 6.51
N GLY A 142 15.38 10.36 6.36
CA GLY A 142 16.10 10.01 5.12
C GLY A 142 15.92 8.54 4.71
N TRP A 143 15.70 7.65 5.67
CA TRP A 143 15.38 6.25 5.40
C TRP A 143 14.05 6.12 4.63
N LEU A 144 12.99 6.80 5.08
CA LEU A 144 11.68 6.74 4.44
C LEU A 144 11.68 7.40 3.07
N ILE A 145 12.42 8.53 2.92
CA ILE A 145 12.66 9.17 1.61
C ILE A 145 13.33 8.17 0.66
N ALA A 146 14.36 7.46 1.12
CA ALA A 146 15.09 6.48 0.30
C ALA A 146 14.25 5.26 -0.11
N LEU A 147 13.24 4.88 0.67
CA LEU A 147 12.29 3.83 0.33
C LEU A 147 11.26 4.29 -0.71
N SER A 148 10.99 5.60 -0.79
CA SER A 148 9.93 6.11 -1.66
C SER A 148 10.34 6.16 -3.14
N THR A 149 9.41 5.82 -4.01
CA THR A 149 9.54 6.02 -5.46
C THR A 149 9.47 7.51 -5.80
N LYS A 150 8.56 8.23 -5.14
CA LYS A 150 8.39 9.67 -5.24
C LYS A 150 7.78 10.22 -3.96
N HIS A 151 8.14 11.45 -3.60
CA HIS A 151 7.60 12.13 -2.44
C HIS A 151 6.91 13.43 -2.84
N PHE A 152 5.99 13.87 -1.98
CA PHE A 152 5.11 15.01 -2.21
C PHE A 152 4.93 15.77 -0.90
N ILE A 153 5.02 17.09 -0.95
CA ILE A 153 4.85 17.96 0.22
C ILE A 153 3.37 18.20 0.59
N ASN A 154 2.44 17.75 -0.26
CA ASN A 154 0.99 17.81 -0.03
C ASN A 154 0.24 16.83 -0.93
N PHE A 155 -1.04 16.61 -0.64
CA PHE A 155 -1.89 15.70 -1.40
C PHE A 155 -2.23 16.20 -2.81
N GLU A 156 -2.34 17.51 -3.04
CA GLU A 156 -2.68 18.03 -4.37
C GLU A 156 -1.58 17.68 -5.38
N SER A 157 -0.32 17.87 -5.03
CA SER A 157 0.80 17.48 -5.89
C SER A 157 0.89 15.97 -6.15
N LEU A 158 0.49 15.15 -5.16
CA LEU A 158 0.34 13.71 -5.34
C LEU A 158 -0.78 13.39 -6.36
N TYR A 159 -1.94 14.03 -6.23
CA TYR A 159 -3.07 13.77 -7.12
C TYR A 159 -2.79 14.24 -8.55
N GLU A 160 -2.14 15.38 -8.74
CA GLU A 160 -1.70 15.86 -10.05
C GLU A 160 -0.76 14.83 -10.71
N TYR A 161 0.22 14.35 -9.96
CA TYR A 161 1.14 13.32 -10.46
C TYR A 161 0.41 12.02 -10.83
N LEU A 162 -0.44 11.49 -9.95
CA LEU A 162 -1.18 10.25 -10.22
C LEU A 162 -2.12 10.39 -11.42
N ASN A 163 -2.77 11.55 -11.58
CA ASN A 163 -3.63 11.81 -12.71
C ASN A 163 -2.85 11.87 -14.04
N GLY A 164 -1.63 12.38 -14.01
CA GLY A 164 -0.72 12.46 -15.16
C GLY A 164 -0.10 11.13 -15.59
N LEU A 165 -0.15 10.09 -14.76
CA LEU A 165 0.40 8.78 -15.11
C LEU A 165 -0.40 8.10 -16.23
N PRO A 166 0.24 7.37 -17.15
CA PRO A 166 -0.46 6.53 -18.13
C PRO A 166 -1.38 5.50 -17.46
N THR A 167 -2.54 5.25 -18.07
CA THR A 167 -3.48 4.24 -17.56
C THR A 167 -2.82 2.86 -17.52
N GLY A 168 -2.88 2.21 -16.35
CA GLY A 168 -2.34 0.88 -16.13
C GLY A 168 -0.83 0.82 -15.88
N ILE A 169 -0.10 1.94 -15.86
CA ILE A 169 1.36 1.96 -15.63
C ILE A 169 1.74 1.36 -14.27
N LEU A 170 0.88 1.47 -13.26
CA LEU A 170 1.12 0.89 -11.93
C LEU A 170 0.81 -0.60 -11.87
N LYS A 171 0.14 -1.17 -12.86
CA LYS A 171 -0.17 -2.60 -12.86
C LYS A 171 1.08 -3.42 -13.08
N LYS A 172 1.26 -4.44 -12.25
CA LYS A 172 2.33 -5.41 -12.44
C LYS A 172 2.00 -6.36 -13.59
N ASP A 173 2.99 -6.63 -14.43
CA ASP A 173 2.93 -7.76 -15.36
C ASP A 173 3.17 -9.09 -14.60
N ILE A 174 3.12 -10.21 -15.33
CA ILE A 174 3.35 -11.55 -14.77
C ILE A 174 4.77 -11.75 -14.18
N TYR A 175 5.68 -10.82 -14.47
CA TYR A 175 7.05 -10.83 -13.97
C TYR A 175 7.27 -9.80 -12.85
N GLY A 176 6.21 -9.11 -12.40
CA GLY A 176 6.29 -8.10 -11.36
C GLY A 176 6.82 -6.74 -11.81
N ASN A 177 6.91 -6.48 -13.13
CA ASN A 177 7.33 -5.18 -13.64
C ASN A 177 6.13 -4.25 -13.81
N HIS A 178 6.32 -2.97 -13.52
CA HIS A 178 5.33 -1.93 -13.75
C HIS A 178 5.52 -1.30 -15.12
N GLY A 179 4.53 -1.46 -15.99
CA GLY A 179 4.61 -0.88 -17.32
C GLY A 179 3.40 -1.20 -18.20
N VAL A 180 3.15 -0.35 -19.20
CA VAL A 180 2.08 -0.48 -20.18
C VAL A 180 2.54 0.06 -21.53
N ASP A 181 2.18 -0.62 -22.62
CA ASP A 181 2.39 -0.17 -24.00
C ASP A 181 3.83 0.30 -24.34
N GLY A 182 4.82 -0.37 -23.77
CA GLY A 182 6.23 -0.04 -23.97
C GLY A 182 6.75 1.11 -23.11
N GLU A 183 5.94 1.60 -22.17
CA GLU A 183 6.34 2.52 -21.12
C GLU A 183 6.53 1.76 -19.79
N TYR A 184 7.38 2.27 -18.92
CA TYR A 184 7.59 1.71 -17.58
C TYR A 184 7.85 2.81 -16.56
N LEU A 185 7.43 2.56 -15.33
CA LEU A 185 7.68 3.45 -14.20
C LEU A 185 9.04 3.13 -13.57
N CYS A 186 9.88 4.14 -13.44
CA CYS A 186 11.14 4.02 -12.70
C CYS A 186 10.86 4.07 -11.19
N HIS A 187 11.22 3.02 -10.48
CA HIS A 187 11.01 2.94 -9.03
C HIS A 187 11.90 3.91 -8.22
N LEU A 188 12.98 4.42 -8.82
CA LEU A 188 13.91 5.33 -8.14
C LEU A 188 13.54 6.80 -8.29
N SER A 189 12.84 7.17 -9.37
CA SER A 189 12.53 8.58 -9.66
C SER A 189 11.05 8.87 -9.81
N GLY A 190 10.22 7.82 -9.95
CA GLY A 190 8.81 7.98 -10.28
C GLY A 190 8.56 8.48 -11.70
N GLU A 191 9.58 8.53 -12.57
CA GLU A 191 9.43 8.97 -13.94
C GLU A 191 8.98 7.82 -14.84
N VAL A 192 8.23 8.17 -15.90
CA VAL A 192 7.80 7.21 -16.92
C VAL A 192 8.74 7.28 -18.10
N PHE A 193 9.34 6.15 -18.43
CA PHE A 193 10.27 6.01 -19.57
C PHE A 193 9.67 5.13 -20.65
N LYS A 194 9.94 5.48 -21.91
CA LYS A 194 9.63 4.61 -23.06
C LYS A 194 10.68 3.52 -23.19
N LYS A 195 10.26 2.26 -23.31
CA LYS A 195 11.18 1.17 -23.68
C LYS A 195 11.75 1.45 -25.06
N LYS A 196 13.02 1.85 -25.15
CA LYS A 196 13.74 1.73 -26.42
C LYS A 196 13.81 0.24 -26.75
N LYS A 197 13.54 -0.16 -28.00
CA LYS A 197 13.73 -1.53 -28.51
C LYS A 197 15.20 -1.95 -28.44
N SER A 198 15.81 -1.99 -27.31
CA SER A 198 17.15 -2.48 -27.09
C SER A 198 17.10 -3.63 -26.10
N LYS A 199 17.91 -4.66 -26.37
CA LYS A 199 18.09 -5.89 -25.60
C LYS A 199 18.57 -5.69 -24.15
N PHE A 200 18.10 -4.67 -23.43
CA PHE A 200 18.36 -4.51 -22.01
C PHE A 200 17.27 -5.21 -21.22
N VAL A 201 17.49 -6.49 -21.02
CA VAL A 201 16.97 -7.23 -19.89
C VAL A 201 17.33 -6.47 -18.61
N SER A 202 16.30 -6.14 -17.87
CA SER A 202 16.28 -5.80 -16.44
C SER A 202 17.65 -5.97 -15.74
N GLN A 203 18.34 -4.91 -15.47
CA GLN A 203 19.18 -4.87 -14.28
C GLN A 203 18.26 -4.58 -13.09
N ILE A 204 17.45 -5.55 -12.73
CA ILE A 204 16.88 -5.64 -11.40
C ILE A 204 18.09 -5.83 -10.49
N HIS A 205 18.24 -4.94 -9.55
CA HIS A 205 19.33 -4.96 -8.59
C HIS A 205 19.43 -6.36 -7.95
N PRO A 206 20.56 -7.08 -8.09
CA PRO A 206 20.66 -8.49 -7.68
C PRO A 206 20.65 -8.71 -6.16
N LEU A 207 20.49 -7.64 -5.36
CA LEU A 207 20.54 -7.71 -3.90
C LEU A 207 19.25 -8.23 -3.23
N TYR A 208 18.16 -8.32 -3.96
CA TYR A 208 16.89 -8.78 -3.40
C TYR A 208 16.48 -10.12 -4.01
N SER A 209 17.27 -11.14 -3.72
CA SER A 209 16.92 -12.51 -4.13
C SER A 209 15.74 -13.03 -3.33
N GLN A 210 14.91 -13.83 -3.97
CA GLN A 210 13.70 -14.52 -3.51
C GLN A 210 13.81 -15.30 -2.16
N LYS A 211 14.94 -15.27 -1.47
CA LYS A 211 15.14 -16.02 -0.21
C LYS A 211 14.40 -15.48 1.00
N SER A 212 14.01 -14.20 1.00
CA SER A 212 13.21 -13.60 2.10
C SER A 212 11.71 -13.93 2.01
N VAL A 213 11.24 -14.40 0.87
CA VAL A 213 9.83 -14.74 0.65
C VAL A 213 9.43 -16.07 1.32
N GLY A 214 10.38 -17.02 1.48
CA GLY A 214 10.11 -18.35 2.02
C GLY A 214 9.75 -18.37 3.51
N ILE A 215 10.26 -17.44 4.32
CA ILE A 215 10.00 -17.43 5.78
C ILE A 215 8.58 -16.93 6.10
N VAL A 216 8.01 -16.13 5.21
CA VAL A 216 6.66 -15.56 5.40
C VAL A 216 5.57 -16.59 5.06
N HIS A 217 5.86 -17.58 4.22
CA HIS A 217 4.89 -18.57 3.78
C HIS A 217 4.37 -19.49 4.89
N ASP A 218 5.23 -19.87 5.85
CA ASP A 218 4.85 -20.80 6.93
C ASP A 218 3.94 -20.17 8.00
N ILE A 219 3.90 -18.84 8.06
CA ILE A 219 3.06 -18.11 9.03
C ILE A 219 1.61 -17.96 8.54
N TYR A 220 1.38 -18.06 7.23
CA TYR A 220 0.10 -17.72 6.60
C TYR A 220 -1.00 -18.80 6.68
N GLU A 221 -0.65 -20.05 6.87
CA GLU A 221 -1.66 -21.11 6.81
C GLU A 221 -2.66 -21.12 7.98
N ASN A 222 -2.38 -20.38 9.06
CA ASN A 222 -3.18 -20.43 10.28
C ASN A 222 -4.12 -19.22 10.51
N HIS A 223 -4.19 -18.22 9.62
CA HIS A 223 -4.87 -16.95 9.94
C HIS A 223 -5.71 -16.37 8.78
N LYS A 224 -6.60 -17.18 8.22
CA LYS A 224 -7.38 -16.81 7.03
C LYS A 224 -8.53 -15.83 7.27
N ASP A 225 -9.11 -15.81 8.46
CA ASP A 225 -10.44 -15.24 8.70
C ASP A 225 -10.60 -13.73 8.35
N ARG A 226 -9.67 -12.85 8.73
CA ARG A 226 -9.77 -11.41 8.41
C ARG A 226 -9.47 -11.13 6.94
N TYR A 227 -8.44 -11.73 6.41
CA TYR A 227 -8.07 -11.55 5.00
C TYR A 227 -9.16 -12.12 4.07
N ASP A 228 -9.69 -13.30 4.36
CA ASP A 228 -10.76 -13.91 3.59
C ASP A 228 -12.03 -13.04 3.62
N PHE A 229 -12.36 -12.46 4.80
CA PHE A 229 -13.44 -11.49 4.91
C PHE A 229 -13.19 -10.25 4.02
N PHE A 230 -11.97 -9.70 4.01
CA PHE A 230 -11.64 -8.55 3.17
C PHE A 230 -11.80 -8.89 1.69
N MET A 231 -11.35 -10.06 1.25
CA MET A 231 -11.49 -10.47 -0.14
C MET A 231 -12.95 -10.67 -0.54
N GLU A 232 -13.76 -11.23 0.34
CA GLU A 232 -15.20 -11.37 0.13
C GLU A 232 -15.90 -10.01 0.08
N TYR A 233 -15.60 -9.12 1.03
CA TYR A 233 -16.14 -7.76 1.08
C TYR A 233 -15.77 -6.96 -0.19
N LEU A 234 -14.50 -6.94 -0.57
CA LEU A 234 -14.02 -6.26 -1.77
C LEU A 234 -14.65 -6.82 -3.05
N THR A 235 -14.81 -8.13 -3.13
CA THR A 235 -15.49 -8.79 -4.26
C THR A 235 -16.94 -8.34 -4.36
N LYS A 236 -17.65 -8.24 -3.22
CA LYS A 236 -19.05 -7.80 -3.16
C LYS A 236 -19.20 -6.34 -3.57
N GLU A 237 -18.34 -5.45 -3.01
CA GLU A 237 -18.38 -4.01 -3.30
C GLU A 237 -18.01 -3.67 -4.75
N THR A 238 -17.12 -4.44 -5.35
CA THR A 238 -16.58 -4.15 -6.68
C THR A 238 -17.24 -4.96 -7.81
N GLY A 239 -18.02 -5.98 -7.45
CA GLY A 239 -18.59 -6.93 -8.42
C GLY A 239 -17.56 -7.77 -9.19
N ALA A 240 -16.30 -7.77 -8.76
CA ALA A 240 -15.22 -8.51 -9.38
C ALA A 240 -14.51 -9.41 -8.36
N PRO A 241 -14.17 -10.66 -8.71
CA PRO A 241 -13.49 -11.55 -7.78
C PRO A 241 -12.08 -11.03 -7.50
N PHE A 242 -11.81 -10.66 -6.26
CA PHE A 242 -10.48 -10.60 -5.70
C PHE A 242 -10.11 -12.04 -5.33
N LYS A 243 -9.61 -12.82 -6.27
CA LYS A 243 -9.19 -14.18 -6.01
C LYS A 243 -7.68 -14.25 -5.84
N ASN A 244 -7.29 -14.99 -4.82
CA ASN A 244 -5.97 -15.60 -4.76
C ASN A 244 -5.99 -16.82 -5.69
N ASP A 245 -5.28 -16.77 -6.77
CA ASP A 245 -4.89 -17.95 -7.53
C ASP A 245 -3.52 -18.42 -7.06
#